data_c858423917a468038dc079fa917456aa
#
_entry.id   c858423917a468038dc079fa917456aa
#
_cell.length_a   1.000
_cell.length_b   1.000
_cell.length_c   1.000
_cell.angle_alpha   90.00
_cell.angle_beta   90.00
_cell.angle_gamma   90.00
#
_symmetry.space_group_name_H-M   'P 1'
#
loop_
_entity.id
_entity.type
_entity.pdbx_description
1 polymer ?
#
loop_
_entity_poly.entity_id
_entity_poly.type
_entity_poly.pdbx_seq_one_letter_code
_entity_poly.pdbx_strand_id
1 'polypeptide(L)'
;MKLIYIVMAALAGLLYTIGDSFFKMKIQNHMEVGILDIFKFWTLPLGVVIGLIVAYGLGFFGKFLSIYPLKEVDISTYAPLVVVFAILLSALAGAFFFHEKFTYVKILGIILAVSAIYLLTLNT
;
A
#
# COMPACT_ATOMS: atom_id res chain seq x y z
N MET A 1 -19.48 6.99 -8.83
CA MET A 1 -18.15 6.69 -9.40
C MET A 1 -18.27 5.48 -10.31
N LYS A 2 -17.62 5.52 -11.47
CA LYS A 2 -17.63 4.39 -12.38
C LYS A 2 -16.86 3.21 -11.79
N LEU A 3 -17.35 2.00 -12.02
CA LEU A 3 -16.72 0.78 -11.51
C LEU A 3 -15.26 0.65 -11.92
N ILE A 4 -14.91 1.06 -13.14
CA ILE A 4 -13.53 0.99 -13.62
C ILE A 4 -12.57 1.80 -12.75
N TYR A 5 -12.98 2.93 -12.21
CA TYR A 5 -12.13 3.75 -11.34
C TYR A 5 -11.91 3.10 -9.98
N ILE A 6 -12.92 2.40 -9.47
CA ILE A 6 -12.80 1.63 -8.23
C ILE A 6 -11.82 0.46 -8.44
N VAL A 7 -11.92 -0.24 -9.57
CA VAL A 7 -11.01 -1.33 -9.92
C VAL A 7 -9.57 -0.82 -10.06
N MET A 8 -9.38 0.32 -10.73
CA MET A 8 -8.05 0.92 -10.86
C MET A 8 -7.47 1.34 -9.51
N ALA A 9 -8.29 1.89 -8.62
CA ALA A 9 -7.86 2.24 -7.25
C ALA A 9 -7.45 0.97 -6.47
N ALA A 10 -8.21 -0.11 -6.59
CA ALA A 10 -7.90 -1.38 -5.95
C ALA A 10 -6.59 -1.97 -6.50
N LEU A 11 -6.38 -1.94 -7.81
CA LEU A 11 -5.14 -2.40 -8.44
C LEU A 11 -3.93 -1.56 -8.00
N ALA A 12 -4.08 -0.24 -7.93
CA ALA A 12 -3.02 0.64 -7.43
C ALA A 12 -2.68 0.31 -5.97
N GLY A 13 -3.70 0.13 -5.12
CA GLY A 13 -3.53 -0.30 -3.74
C GLY A 13 -2.84 -1.66 -3.63
N LEU A 14 -3.18 -2.60 -4.50
CA LEU A 14 -2.54 -3.92 -4.57
C LEU A 14 -1.05 -3.81 -4.91
N LEU A 15 -0.69 -2.98 -5.89
CA LEU A 15 0.71 -2.77 -6.26
C LEU A 15 1.50 -2.17 -5.11
N TYR A 16 0.96 -1.18 -4.40
CA TYR A 16 1.61 -0.63 -3.21
C TYR A 16 1.80 -1.69 -2.13
N THR A 17 0.79 -2.51 -1.89
CA THR A 17 0.86 -3.58 -0.87
C THR A 17 1.91 -4.63 -1.23
N ILE A 18 1.97 -5.06 -2.49
CA ILE A 18 2.98 -6.01 -2.96
C ILE A 18 4.37 -5.43 -2.76
N GLY A 19 4.58 -4.16 -3.16
CA GLY A 19 5.85 -3.48 -2.99
C GLY A 19 6.27 -3.38 -1.52
N ASP A 20 5.37 -2.97 -0.65
CA ASP A 20 5.63 -2.83 0.78
C ASP A 20 5.89 -4.19 1.44
N SER A 21 5.16 -5.22 1.05
CA SER A 21 5.37 -6.58 1.57
C SER A 21 6.73 -7.13 1.17
N PHE A 22 7.13 -6.95 -0.08
CA PHE A 22 8.45 -7.34 -0.56
C PHE A 22 9.55 -6.57 0.18
N PHE A 23 9.37 -5.27 0.35
CA PHE A 23 10.32 -4.44 1.10
C PHE A 23 10.45 -4.91 2.55
N LYS A 24 9.32 -5.20 3.20
CA LYS A 24 9.33 -5.73 4.57
C LYS A 24 10.10 -7.04 4.67
N MET A 25 9.92 -7.96 3.72
CA MET A 25 10.67 -9.22 3.69
C MET A 25 12.17 -8.98 3.60
N LYS A 26 12.60 -8.02 2.78
CA LYS A 26 14.02 -7.69 2.65
C LYS A 26 14.59 -7.04 3.90
N ILE A 27 13.83 -6.16 4.56
CA ILE A 27 14.25 -5.54 5.82
C ILE A 27 14.39 -6.59 6.93
N GLN A 28 13.45 -7.54 7.03
CA GLN A 28 13.50 -8.59 8.06
C GLN A 28 14.74 -9.47 7.95
N ASN A 29 15.24 -9.67 6.73
CA ASN A 29 16.47 -10.44 6.51
C ASN A 29 17.73 -9.66 6.88
N HIS A 30 17.64 -8.35 7.11
CA HIS A 30 18.75 -7.44 7.42
C HIS A 30 18.43 -6.62 8.66
N MET A 31 18.38 -7.30 9.82
CA MET A 31 17.99 -6.66 11.09
C MET A 31 19.05 -5.72 11.66
N GLU A 32 20.26 -5.74 11.12
CA GLU A 32 21.37 -4.88 11.55
C GLU A 32 21.26 -3.43 11.04
N VAL A 33 20.26 -3.13 10.18
CA VAL A 33 20.05 -1.77 9.68
C VAL A 33 19.51 -0.89 10.80
N GLY A 34 20.31 0.10 11.22
CA GLY A 34 19.94 1.07 12.26
C GLY A 34 19.31 2.32 11.69
N ILE A 35 18.77 3.17 12.58
CA ILE A 35 18.14 4.45 12.18
C ILE A 35 19.13 5.35 11.43
N LEU A 36 20.39 5.36 11.83
CA LEU A 36 21.42 6.21 11.18
C LEU A 36 21.77 5.74 9.78
N ASP A 37 21.57 4.46 9.47
CA ASP A 37 21.85 3.90 8.14
C ASP A 37 20.89 4.41 7.08
N ILE A 38 19.72 4.91 7.48
CA ILE A 38 18.76 5.54 6.57
C ILE A 38 19.38 6.77 5.89
N PHE A 39 20.20 7.52 6.60
CA PHE A 39 20.86 8.71 6.07
C PHE A 39 22.12 8.41 5.26
N LYS A 40 22.63 7.18 5.38
CA LYS A 40 23.80 6.70 4.63
C LYS A 40 23.35 5.69 3.58
N PHE A 41 22.67 6.18 2.55
CA PHE A 41 22.06 5.36 1.52
C PHE A 41 23.03 4.33 0.91
N TRP A 42 24.30 4.71 0.71
CA TRP A 42 25.32 3.85 0.12
C TRP A 42 25.83 2.73 1.06
N THR A 43 25.49 2.79 2.34
CA THR A 43 25.89 1.76 3.32
C THR A 43 24.81 0.71 3.55
N LEU A 44 23.63 0.86 2.91
CA LEU A 44 22.53 -0.10 3.05
C LEU A 44 22.88 -1.45 2.42
N PRO A 45 22.47 -2.57 3.03
CA PRO A 45 22.63 -3.88 2.42
C PRO A 45 21.97 -3.96 1.03
N LEU A 46 22.58 -4.73 0.12
CA LEU A 46 22.07 -4.88 -1.24
C LEU A 46 20.62 -5.36 -1.27
N GLY A 47 20.24 -6.28 -0.38
CA GLY A 47 18.87 -6.77 -0.28
C GLY A 47 17.86 -5.67 0.03
N VAL A 48 18.21 -4.74 0.90
CA VAL A 48 17.36 -3.58 1.24
C VAL A 48 17.23 -2.65 0.04
N VAL A 49 18.31 -2.40 -0.67
CA VAL A 49 18.31 -1.56 -1.89
C VAL A 49 17.42 -2.18 -2.97
N ILE A 50 17.53 -3.48 -3.19
CA ILE A 50 16.66 -4.21 -4.13
C ILE A 50 15.20 -4.08 -3.72
N GLY A 51 14.91 -4.24 -2.43
CA GLY A 51 13.55 -4.06 -1.89
C GLY A 51 12.99 -2.67 -2.15
N LEU A 52 13.81 -1.63 -1.98
CA LEU A 52 13.43 -0.24 -2.28
C LEU A 52 13.12 -0.06 -3.76
N ILE A 53 13.99 -0.56 -4.65
CA ILE A 53 13.80 -0.43 -6.09
C ILE A 53 12.50 -1.11 -6.53
N VAL A 54 12.22 -2.31 -6.04
CA VAL A 54 10.99 -3.04 -6.36
C VAL A 54 9.76 -2.31 -5.83
N ALA A 55 9.80 -1.84 -4.57
CA ALA A 55 8.68 -1.13 -3.95
C ALA A 55 8.35 0.17 -4.70
N TYR A 56 9.35 0.98 -5.01
CA TYR A 56 9.15 2.21 -5.78
C TYR A 56 8.74 1.95 -7.22
N GLY A 57 9.27 0.90 -7.85
CA GLY A 57 8.87 0.51 -9.20
C GLY A 57 7.39 0.12 -9.28
N LEU A 58 6.91 -0.68 -8.33
CA LEU A 58 5.50 -1.04 -8.25
C LEU A 58 4.63 0.17 -7.92
N GLY A 59 5.09 1.06 -7.04
CA GLY A 59 4.41 2.32 -6.76
C GLY A 59 4.30 3.22 -8.00
N PHE A 60 5.32 3.25 -8.83
CA PHE A 60 5.31 3.98 -10.09
C PHE A 60 4.21 3.45 -11.02
N PHE A 61 4.08 2.14 -11.17
CA PHE A 61 2.99 1.54 -11.93
C PHE A 61 1.62 1.86 -11.33
N GLY A 62 1.52 1.89 -10.01
CA GLY A 62 0.29 2.34 -9.33
C GLY A 62 -0.07 3.77 -9.69
N LYS A 63 0.90 4.66 -9.77
CA LYS A 63 0.68 6.03 -10.24
C LYS A 63 0.25 6.08 -11.70
N PHE A 64 0.82 5.22 -12.54
CA PHE A 64 0.41 5.10 -13.94
C PHE A 64 -1.06 4.73 -14.07
N LEU A 65 -1.53 3.75 -13.32
CA LEU A 65 -2.95 3.36 -13.28
C LEU A 65 -3.85 4.49 -12.79
N SER A 66 -3.32 5.40 -12.00
CA SER A 66 -4.07 6.52 -11.42
C SER A 66 -4.21 7.71 -12.37
N ILE A 67 -3.48 7.75 -13.48
CA ILE A 67 -3.53 8.90 -14.41
C ILE A 67 -4.95 9.13 -14.92
N TYR A 68 -5.60 8.09 -15.42
CA TYR A 68 -6.93 8.21 -16.01
C TYR A 68 -8.00 8.53 -14.96
N PRO A 69 -8.09 7.80 -13.83
CA PRO A 69 -9.06 8.14 -12.79
C PRO A 69 -8.92 9.55 -12.24
N LEU A 70 -7.70 10.05 -12.06
CA LEU A 70 -7.48 11.41 -11.54
C LEU A 70 -7.90 12.51 -12.48
N LYS A 71 -8.09 12.23 -13.76
CA LYS A 71 -8.67 13.20 -14.71
C LYS A 71 -10.18 13.36 -14.51
N GLU A 72 -10.86 12.31 -14.09
CA GLU A 72 -12.32 12.24 -14.05
C GLU A 72 -12.89 12.33 -12.63
N VAL A 73 -12.10 11.99 -11.64
CA VAL A 73 -12.50 11.89 -10.22
C VAL A 73 -11.69 12.86 -9.39
N ASP A 74 -12.33 13.50 -8.42
CA ASP A 74 -11.66 14.41 -7.52
C ASP A 74 -10.56 13.70 -6.73
N ILE A 75 -9.44 14.39 -6.54
CA ILE A 75 -8.31 13.84 -5.77
C ILE A 75 -8.72 13.53 -4.32
N SER A 76 -9.64 14.32 -3.75
CA SER A 76 -10.15 14.10 -2.40
C SER A 76 -10.94 12.80 -2.25
N THR A 77 -11.40 12.22 -3.35
CA THR A 77 -12.10 10.93 -3.37
C THR A 77 -11.17 9.80 -3.79
N TYR A 78 -10.42 9.98 -4.87
CA TYR A 78 -9.61 8.90 -5.45
C TYR A 78 -8.38 8.56 -4.59
N ALA A 79 -7.63 9.56 -4.14
CA ALA A 79 -6.43 9.30 -3.37
C ALA A 79 -6.72 8.58 -2.03
N PRO A 80 -7.69 9.01 -1.22
CA PRO A 80 -8.08 8.24 -0.04
C PRO A 80 -8.56 6.83 -0.37
N LEU A 81 -9.27 6.64 -1.48
CA LEU A 81 -9.75 5.33 -1.91
C LEU A 81 -8.59 4.35 -2.15
N VAL A 82 -7.54 4.78 -2.85
CA VAL A 82 -6.33 3.98 -3.07
C VAL A 82 -5.68 3.62 -1.74
N VAL A 83 -5.56 4.58 -0.82
CA VAL A 83 -4.96 4.36 0.50
C VAL A 83 -5.77 3.34 1.30
N VAL A 84 -7.09 3.42 1.29
CA VAL A 84 -7.94 2.49 2.03
C VAL A 84 -7.84 1.07 1.46
N PHE A 85 -7.79 0.91 0.13
CA PHE A 85 -7.51 -0.40 -0.47
C PHE A 85 -6.15 -0.93 -0.05
N ALA A 86 -5.12 -0.08 -0.04
CA ALA A 86 -3.79 -0.48 0.44
C ALA A 86 -3.82 -0.92 1.91
N ILE A 87 -4.56 -0.22 2.77
CA ILE A 87 -4.72 -0.60 4.18
C ILE A 87 -5.34 -1.99 4.30
N LEU A 88 -6.43 -2.26 3.59
CA LEU A 88 -7.11 -3.56 3.63
C LEU A 88 -6.20 -4.69 3.14
N LEU A 89 -5.54 -4.48 2.00
CA LEU A 89 -4.67 -5.48 1.41
C LEU A 89 -3.43 -5.72 2.27
N SER A 90 -2.88 -4.66 2.89
CA SER A 90 -1.76 -4.77 3.82
C SER A 90 -2.14 -5.55 5.07
N ALA A 91 -3.35 -5.36 5.59
CA ALA A 91 -3.85 -6.13 6.73
C ALA A 91 -3.97 -7.62 6.38
N LEU A 92 -4.49 -7.94 5.19
CA LEU A 92 -4.57 -9.31 4.71
C LEU A 92 -3.18 -9.92 4.52
N ALA A 93 -2.24 -9.18 3.93
CA ALA A 93 -0.87 -9.63 3.76
C ALA A 93 -0.20 -9.88 5.11
N GLY A 94 -0.40 -9.01 6.08
CA GLY A 94 0.12 -9.19 7.44
C GLY A 94 -0.40 -10.47 8.08
N ALA A 95 -1.70 -10.75 7.93
CA ALA A 95 -2.31 -11.96 8.50
C ALA A 95 -1.82 -13.24 7.82
N PHE A 96 -1.79 -13.28 6.48
CA PHE A 96 -1.55 -14.51 5.73
C PHE A 96 -0.08 -14.80 5.46
N PHE A 97 0.72 -13.77 5.16
CA PHE A 97 2.13 -13.97 4.79
C PHE A 97 3.10 -13.78 5.96
N PHE A 98 2.81 -12.85 6.85
CA PHE A 98 3.67 -12.53 7.98
C PHE A 98 3.17 -13.11 9.30
N HIS A 99 2.03 -13.79 9.29
CA HIS A 99 1.43 -14.43 10.47
C HIS A 99 1.27 -13.48 11.66
N GLU A 100 0.96 -12.22 11.37
CA GLU A 100 0.73 -11.20 12.38
C GLU A 100 -0.58 -11.46 13.12
N LYS A 101 -0.58 -11.20 14.43
CA LYS A 101 -1.79 -11.37 15.24
C LYS A 101 -2.76 -10.22 15.00
N PHE A 102 -4.03 -10.56 14.79
CA PHE A 102 -5.10 -9.57 14.72
C PHE A 102 -5.65 -9.30 16.11
N THR A 103 -5.53 -8.04 16.54
CA THR A 103 -6.19 -7.55 17.74
C THR A 103 -7.58 -7.03 17.42
N TYR A 104 -8.43 -6.86 18.43
CA TYR A 104 -9.75 -6.24 18.23
C TYR A 104 -9.63 -4.84 17.64
N VAL A 105 -8.60 -4.09 18.00
CA VAL A 105 -8.35 -2.75 17.47
C VAL A 105 -8.06 -2.80 15.96
N LYS A 106 -7.26 -3.77 15.50
CA LYS A 106 -6.99 -3.97 14.07
C LYS A 106 -8.27 -4.32 13.31
N ILE A 107 -9.08 -5.22 13.85
CA ILE A 107 -10.36 -5.61 13.24
C ILE A 107 -11.29 -4.40 13.12
N LEU A 108 -11.39 -3.60 14.16
CA LEU A 108 -12.18 -2.37 14.15
C LEU A 108 -11.68 -1.40 13.08
N GLY A 109 -10.37 -1.23 12.95
CA GLY A 109 -9.77 -0.40 11.90
C GLY A 109 -10.12 -0.88 10.50
N ILE A 110 -10.12 -2.20 10.27
CA ILE A 110 -10.51 -2.79 8.98
C ILE A 110 -11.99 -2.52 8.68
N ILE A 111 -12.87 -2.68 9.67
CA ILE A 111 -14.30 -2.39 9.52
C ILE A 111 -14.51 -0.92 9.14
N LEU A 112 -13.81 0.00 9.80
CA LEU A 112 -13.88 1.43 9.46
C LEU A 112 -13.35 1.70 8.05
N ALA A 113 -12.29 1.01 7.63
CA ALA A 113 -11.74 1.14 6.28
C ALA A 113 -12.74 0.68 5.21
N VAL A 114 -13.41 -0.44 5.41
CA VAL A 114 -14.46 -0.92 4.49
C VAL A 114 -15.61 0.08 4.42
N SER A 115 -16.01 0.62 5.57
CA SER A 115 -17.04 1.67 5.64
C SER A 115 -16.61 2.92 4.87
N ALA A 116 -15.33 3.31 4.97
CA ALA A 116 -14.79 4.45 4.25
C ALA A 116 -14.84 4.25 2.72
N ILE A 117 -14.49 3.05 2.22
CA ILE A 117 -14.62 2.73 0.79
C ILE A 117 -16.06 2.92 0.34
N TYR A 118 -17.01 2.37 1.08
CA TYR A 118 -18.42 2.49 0.75
C TYR A 118 -18.88 3.94 0.68
N LEU A 119 -18.54 4.74 1.69
CA LEU A 119 -18.92 6.15 1.75
C LEU A 119 -18.28 6.97 0.63
N LEU A 120 -17.00 6.74 0.32
CA LEU A 120 -16.31 7.45 -0.75
C LEU A 120 -16.91 7.13 -2.13
N THR A 121 -17.38 5.93 -2.34
CA THR A 121 -17.97 5.52 -3.62
C THR A 121 -19.41 6.02 -3.81
N LEU A 122 -20.13 6.34 -2.72
CA LEU A 122 -21.50 6.84 -2.81
C LEU A 122 -21.60 8.26 -3.33
N ASN A 123 -20.62 9.11 -3.02
CA ASN A 123 -20.66 10.56 -3.30
C ASN A 123 -20.18 10.95 -4.70
N THR A 124 -20.05 9.99 -5.55
CA THR A 124 -19.64 10.22 -6.94
C THR A 124 -20.60 9.49 -7.88
#